data_c9b9fe446d80225e9a59fd3300cad93a
#
_entry.id   c9b9fe446d80225e9a59fd3300cad93a
#
_cell.length_a   1.000
_cell.length_b   1.000
_cell.length_c   1.000
_cell.angle_alpha   90.00
_cell.angle_beta   90.00
_cell.angle_gamma   90.00
#
_symmetry.space_group_name_H-M   'P 1'
#
loop_
_entity.id
_entity.type
_entity.pdbx_description
1 polymer ?
#
loop_
_entity_poly.entity_id
_entity_poly.type
_entity_poly.pdbx_seq_one_letter_code
_entity_poly.pdbx_strand_id
1 'polypeptide(L)'
;VYSTDGVLDGIDTIKIEGGRFAYEIPCEEEGTLVMVFPNFSEQPVFTQPGKTVEIKADASHLKELEAEGTDDNKLMTAFRKQISSMSPQQTIAAAAEFVKHNPKSYVSAWLIRKYFILAPTPDYTKAKQLIDLMIAEQPKNGKLVNLQQELKGLSATPTGKTLPTFTATDINGNKVTQASVAKSPMAVIFLWASWNYESTDMQTQLKRLKASKGNNLSVIGICIDPSKSEMQQSLRRDSISWPTINDGMMFDT
;
A
#
# COMPACT_ATOMS: atom_id res chain seq x y z
N VAL A 1 -5.79 -12.28 3.59
CA VAL A 1 -6.04 -11.18 4.53
C VAL A 1 -4.71 -10.65 5.05
N TYR A 2 -4.59 -9.36 5.22
CA TYR A 2 -3.44 -8.68 5.82
C TYR A 2 -3.91 -7.50 6.69
N SER A 3 -3.01 -6.90 7.46
CA SER A 3 -3.30 -5.70 8.26
C SER A 3 -2.51 -4.49 7.76
N THR A 4 -3.08 -3.30 7.89
CA THR A 4 -2.42 -2.03 7.58
C THR A 4 -1.92 -1.29 8.82
N ASP A 5 -2.22 -1.83 10.02
CA ASP A 5 -1.99 -1.15 11.30
C ASP A 5 -1.54 -2.10 12.42
N GLY A 6 -1.02 -3.27 12.03
CA GLY A 6 -0.34 -4.20 12.94
C GLY A 6 -1.23 -5.15 13.72
N VAL A 7 -2.52 -5.29 13.38
CA VAL A 7 -3.43 -6.28 14.02
C VAL A 7 -3.10 -7.71 13.61
N LEU A 8 -2.51 -7.91 12.45
CA LEU A 8 -2.05 -9.19 11.94
C LEU A 8 -0.64 -9.03 11.37
N ASP A 9 0.28 -9.89 11.80
CA ASP A 9 1.62 -9.96 11.25
C ASP A 9 1.61 -10.75 9.93
N GLY A 10 2.06 -10.11 8.85
CA GLY A 10 2.16 -10.72 7.53
C GLY A 10 0.83 -10.91 6.81
N ILE A 11 0.74 -11.95 6.01
CA ILE A 11 -0.43 -12.29 5.17
C ILE A 11 -0.92 -13.67 5.56
N ASP A 12 -2.23 -13.84 5.72
CA ASP A 12 -2.85 -15.13 5.96
C ASP A 12 -3.94 -15.43 4.93
N THR A 13 -4.32 -16.69 4.82
CA THR A 13 -5.30 -17.18 3.84
C THR A 13 -6.55 -17.69 4.52
N ILE A 14 -7.70 -17.08 4.21
CA ILE A 14 -9.01 -17.56 4.66
C ILE A 14 -9.57 -18.54 3.64
N LYS A 15 -9.82 -19.76 4.07
CA LYS A 15 -10.43 -20.78 3.24
C LYS A 15 -11.96 -20.66 3.27
N ILE A 16 -12.57 -20.60 2.09
CA ILE A 16 -14.03 -20.53 1.95
C ILE A 16 -14.53 -21.90 1.49
N GLU A 17 -15.41 -22.52 2.25
CA GLU A 17 -16.01 -23.83 1.95
C GLU A 17 -17.53 -23.72 1.95
N GLY A 18 -18.17 -24.11 0.84
CA GLY A 18 -19.63 -24.02 0.70
C GLY A 18 -20.19 -22.61 0.88
N GLY A 19 -19.40 -21.57 0.51
CA GLY A 19 -19.79 -20.18 0.67
C GLY A 19 -19.71 -19.65 2.11
N ARG A 20 -19.04 -20.39 3.02
CA ARG A 20 -18.88 -20.01 4.43
C ARG A 20 -17.41 -20.01 4.83
N PHE A 21 -17.06 -19.16 5.77
CA PHE A 21 -15.76 -19.16 6.44
C PHE A 21 -15.90 -18.75 7.90
N ALA A 22 -14.91 -19.13 8.69
CA ALA A 22 -14.65 -18.58 10.01
C ALA A 22 -13.15 -18.30 10.10
N TYR A 23 -12.79 -17.21 10.74
CA TYR A 23 -11.40 -16.80 10.90
C TYR A 23 -11.23 -16.15 12.27
N GLU A 24 -10.29 -16.64 13.05
CA GLU A 24 -10.01 -16.15 14.40
C GLU A 24 -8.58 -15.63 14.48
N ILE A 25 -8.40 -14.48 15.09
CA ILE A 25 -7.10 -13.88 15.34
C ILE A 25 -7.00 -13.43 16.81
N PRO A 26 -5.81 -13.46 17.40
CA PRO A 26 -5.57 -12.67 18.62
C PRO A 26 -5.81 -11.19 18.30
N CYS A 27 -6.64 -10.52 19.08
CA CYS A 27 -6.97 -9.11 18.87
C CYS A 27 -6.86 -8.38 20.20
N GLU A 28 -5.71 -7.74 20.44
CA GLU A 28 -5.42 -6.99 21.66
C GLU A 28 -5.87 -5.53 21.57
N GLU A 29 -5.87 -4.98 20.34
CA GLU A 29 -6.24 -3.62 20.02
C GLU A 29 -7.22 -3.56 18.86
N GLU A 30 -7.94 -2.44 18.75
CA GLU A 30 -8.75 -2.13 17.58
C GLU A 30 -7.85 -1.90 16.34
N GLY A 31 -8.32 -2.33 15.17
CA GLY A 31 -7.57 -2.12 13.94
C GLY A 31 -8.28 -2.60 12.69
N THR A 32 -7.51 -2.67 11.59
CA THR A 32 -8.02 -2.92 10.26
C THR A 32 -7.42 -4.18 9.66
N LEU A 33 -8.26 -5.15 9.33
CA LEU A 33 -7.93 -6.25 8.43
C LEU A 33 -8.38 -5.90 7.02
N VAL A 34 -7.57 -6.24 6.03
CA VAL A 34 -7.91 -6.07 4.62
C VAL A 34 -8.09 -7.45 3.99
N MET A 35 -9.30 -7.74 3.59
CA MET A 35 -9.61 -8.95 2.83
C MET A 35 -9.31 -8.70 1.35
N VAL A 36 -8.44 -9.52 0.76
CA VAL A 36 -8.13 -9.51 -0.67
C VAL A 36 -8.85 -10.69 -1.32
N PHE A 37 -9.67 -10.41 -2.30
CA PHE A 37 -10.41 -11.42 -3.05
C PHE A 37 -9.64 -11.88 -4.30
N PRO A 38 -9.98 -13.01 -4.92
CA PRO A 38 -9.28 -13.52 -6.11
C PRO A 38 -9.25 -12.57 -7.32
N ASN A 39 -10.16 -11.60 -7.38
CA ASN A 39 -10.18 -10.53 -8.38
C ASN A 39 -9.33 -9.30 -7.97
N PHE A 40 -8.49 -9.45 -6.95
CA PHE A 40 -7.66 -8.40 -6.33
C PHE A 40 -8.43 -7.20 -5.75
N SER A 41 -9.76 -7.31 -5.59
CA SER A 41 -10.49 -6.28 -4.86
C SER A 41 -10.24 -6.40 -3.36
N GLU A 42 -10.08 -5.25 -2.71
CA GLU A 42 -9.80 -5.13 -1.29
C GLU A 42 -11.02 -4.61 -0.53
N GLN A 43 -11.31 -5.24 0.60
CA GLN A 43 -12.37 -4.81 1.50
C GLN A 43 -11.87 -4.76 2.94
N PRO A 44 -11.99 -3.61 3.62
CA PRO A 44 -11.61 -3.48 5.02
C PRO A 44 -12.67 -4.11 5.93
N VAL A 45 -12.17 -4.71 6.99
CA VAL A 45 -12.94 -5.22 8.13
C VAL A 45 -12.29 -4.68 9.41
N PHE A 46 -13.06 -4.04 10.26
CA PHE A 46 -12.56 -3.39 11.47
C PHE A 46 -12.73 -4.30 12.68
N THR A 47 -11.60 -4.64 13.30
CA THR A 47 -11.55 -5.54 14.46
C THR A 47 -11.63 -4.76 15.75
N GLN A 48 -12.21 -5.39 16.77
CA GLN A 48 -12.25 -4.90 18.14
C GLN A 48 -12.10 -6.08 19.11
N PRO A 49 -11.30 -5.96 20.18
CA PRO A 49 -11.10 -7.03 21.15
C PRO A 49 -12.41 -7.64 21.66
N GLY A 50 -12.49 -8.97 21.61
CA GLY A 50 -13.65 -9.74 22.09
C GLY A 50 -14.92 -9.60 21.26
N LYS A 51 -14.87 -9.00 20.06
CA LYS A 51 -16.03 -8.90 19.14
C LYS A 51 -15.95 -9.89 18.00
N THR A 52 -17.10 -10.36 17.59
CA THR A 52 -17.28 -11.12 16.35
C THR A 52 -17.81 -10.20 15.26
N VAL A 53 -17.23 -10.29 14.08
CA VAL A 53 -17.69 -9.57 12.88
C VAL A 53 -18.36 -10.55 11.94
N GLU A 54 -19.63 -10.33 11.64
CA GLU A 54 -20.35 -11.04 10.58
C GLU A 54 -20.15 -10.35 9.25
N ILE A 55 -19.82 -11.12 8.21
CA ILE A 55 -19.59 -10.62 6.86
C ILE A 55 -20.55 -11.33 5.92
N LYS A 56 -21.28 -10.55 5.13
CA LYS A 56 -22.15 -11.03 4.06
C LYS A 56 -21.75 -10.36 2.75
N ALA A 57 -21.52 -11.15 1.72
CA ALA A 57 -21.15 -10.63 0.41
C ALA A 57 -21.68 -11.55 -0.70
N ASP A 58 -22.03 -10.95 -1.82
CA ASP A 58 -22.19 -11.65 -3.08
C ASP A 58 -20.85 -11.63 -3.82
N ALA A 59 -20.36 -12.80 -4.23
CA ALA A 59 -19.07 -12.91 -4.93
C ALA A 59 -19.04 -12.12 -6.25
N SER A 60 -20.20 -11.85 -6.87
CA SER A 60 -20.33 -11.03 -8.07
C SER A 60 -20.34 -9.53 -7.75
N HIS A 61 -20.64 -9.15 -6.51
CA HIS A 61 -20.89 -7.76 -6.07
C HIS A 61 -20.12 -7.44 -4.78
N LEU A 62 -18.84 -7.77 -4.72
CA LEU A 62 -18.00 -7.56 -3.52
C LEU A 62 -17.90 -6.11 -3.04
N LYS A 63 -18.23 -5.14 -3.90
CA LYS A 63 -18.32 -3.73 -3.51
C LYS A 63 -19.48 -3.46 -2.53
N GLU A 64 -20.48 -4.32 -2.50
CA GLU A 64 -21.65 -4.23 -1.64
C GLU A 64 -21.53 -5.09 -0.37
N LEU A 65 -20.31 -5.55 -0.06
CA LEU A 65 -20.03 -6.31 1.16
C LEU A 65 -20.59 -5.58 2.38
N GLU A 66 -21.38 -6.30 3.16
CA GLU A 66 -21.89 -5.87 4.44
C GLU A 66 -21.08 -6.51 5.57
N ALA A 67 -20.65 -5.71 6.53
CA ALA A 67 -19.98 -6.16 7.74
C ALA A 67 -20.65 -5.53 8.95
N GLU A 68 -20.91 -6.36 9.97
CA GLU A 68 -21.53 -5.97 11.23
C GLU A 68 -20.72 -6.50 12.41
N GLY A 69 -21.04 -6.07 13.64
CA GLY A 69 -20.38 -6.53 14.88
C GLY A 69 -19.55 -5.47 15.57
N THR A 70 -19.05 -4.47 14.84
CA THR A 70 -18.45 -3.26 15.43
C THR A 70 -19.06 -2.01 14.81
N ASP A 71 -18.90 -0.87 15.46
CA ASP A 71 -19.47 0.39 14.96
C ASP A 71 -18.78 0.84 13.67
N ASP A 72 -17.47 0.64 13.55
CA ASP A 72 -16.72 0.94 12.30
C ASP A 72 -17.17 0.07 11.13
N ASN A 73 -17.49 -1.21 11.35
CA ASN A 73 -18.04 -2.06 10.28
C ASN A 73 -19.42 -1.58 9.82
N LYS A 74 -20.29 -1.16 10.75
CA LYS A 74 -21.58 -0.56 10.40
C LYS A 74 -21.41 0.75 9.63
N LEU A 75 -20.51 1.62 10.06
CA LEU A 75 -20.17 2.88 9.40
C LEU A 75 -19.66 2.62 7.97
N MET A 76 -18.75 1.65 7.79
CA MET A 76 -18.22 1.31 6.47
C MET A 76 -19.30 0.70 5.57
N THR A 77 -20.17 -0.14 6.10
CA THR A 77 -21.33 -0.70 5.37
C THR A 77 -22.27 0.42 4.91
N ALA A 78 -22.59 1.36 5.78
CA ALA A 78 -23.40 2.54 5.43
C ALA A 78 -22.71 3.40 4.36
N PHE A 79 -21.40 3.63 4.47
CA PHE A 79 -20.65 4.38 3.48
C PHE A 79 -20.63 3.69 2.11
N ARG A 80 -20.44 2.36 2.05
CA ARG A 80 -20.51 1.58 0.78
C ARG A 80 -21.88 1.77 0.11
N LYS A 81 -22.98 1.66 0.89
CA LYS A 81 -24.34 1.87 0.39
C LYS A 81 -24.54 3.31 -0.15
N GLN A 82 -24.01 4.30 0.58
CA GLN A 82 -24.09 5.69 0.17
C GLN A 82 -23.41 5.95 -1.18
N ILE A 83 -22.22 5.38 -1.40
CA ILE A 83 -21.43 5.64 -2.61
C ILE A 83 -21.76 4.72 -3.79
N SER A 84 -22.64 3.75 -3.65
CA SER A 84 -22.90 2.69 -4.65
C SER A 84 -23.27 3.23 -6.04
N SER A 85 -23.96 4.37 -6.10
CA SER A 85 -24.39 5.04 -7.34
C SER A 85 -23.62 6.34 -7.65
N MET A 86 -22.59 6.67 -6.89
CA MET A 86 -21.83 7.91 -7.03
C MET A 86 -20.75 7.81 -8.12
N SER A 87 -20.48 8.91 -8.80
CA SER A 87 -19.30 9.04 -9.64
C SER A 87 -18.03 9.02 -8.81
N PRO A 88 -16.84 8.72 -9.40
CA PRO A 88 -15.57 8.74 -8.67
C PRO A 88 -15.31 10.06 -7.94
N GLN A 89 -15.60 11.19 -8.54
CA GLN A 89 -15.43 12.51 -7.90
C GLN A 89 -16.37 12.72 -6.71
N GLN A 90 -17.63 12.29 -6.85
CA GLN A 90 -18.59 12.34 -5.74
C GLN A 90 -18.16 11.41 -4.59
N THR A 91 -17.63 10.23 -4.91
CA THR A 91 -17.11 9.29 -3.91
C THR A 91 -15.94 9.90 -3.12
N ILE A 92 -14.99 10.55 -3.80
CA ILE A 92 -13.87 11.25 -3.15
C ILE A 92 -14.38 12.38 -2.23
N ALA A 93 -15.36 13.16 -2.69
CA ALA A 93 -15.97 14.21 -1.87
C ALA A 93 -16.70 13.62 -0.65
N ALA A 94 -17.47 12.54 -0.84
CA ALA A 94 -18.15 11.84 0.25
C ALA A 94 -17.16 11.26 1.27
N ALA A 95 -16.03 10.71 0.82
CA ALA A 95 -14.97 10.23 1.71
C ALA A 95 -14.37 11.36 2.56
N ALA A 96 -14.11 12.53 1.96
CA ALA A 96 -13.61 13.67 2.72
C ALA A 96 -14.62 14.15 3.77
N GLU A 97 -15.91 14.22 3.43
CA GLU A 97 -16.97 14.60 4.38
C GLU A 97 -17.14 13.54 5.48
N PHE A 98 -17.07 12.25 5.14
CA PHE A 98 -17.11 11.18 6.13
C PHE A 98 -16.01 11.36 7.20
N VAL A 99 -14.76 11.60 6.77
CA VAL A 99 -13.63 11.81 7.70
C VAL A 99 -13.86 13.00 8.62
N LYS A 100 -14.41 14.09 8.12
CA LYS A 100 -14.72 15.28 8.94
C LYS A 100 -15.75 14.98 10.03
N HIS A 101 -16.74 14.15 9.75
CA HIS A 101 -17.79 13.80 10.69
C HIS A 101 -17.42 12.64 11.63
N ASN A 102 -16.45 11.81 11.23
CA ASN A 102 -16.02 10.62 11.98
C ASN A 102 -14.50 10.59 12.19
N PRO A 103 -13.86 11.64 12.74
CA PRO A 103 -12.40 11.74 12.82
C PRO A 103 -11.75 10.69 13.73
N LYS A 104 -12.55 10.00 14.58
CA LYS A 104 -12.05 8.96 15.48
C LYS A 104 -12.19 7.54 14.94
N SER A 105 -12.88 7.37 13.82
CA SER A 105 -13.16 6.08 13.20
C SER A 105 -11.95 5.54 12.41
N TYR A 106 -11.68 4.23 12.49
CA TYR A 106 -10.70 3.55 11.66
C TYR A 106 -11.10 3.57 10.19
N VAL A 107 -12.40 3.65 9.89
CA VAL A 107 -12.89 3.87 8.52
C VAL A 107 -12.28 5.13 7.92
N SER A 108 -12.14 6.20 8.70
CA SER A 108 -11.58 7.47 8.23
C SER A 108 -10.12 7.32 7.77
N ALA A 109 -9.29 6.61 8.53
CA ALA A 109 -7.91 6.33 8.13
C ALA A 109 -7.85 5.50 6.84
N TRP A 110 -8.69 4.47 6.74
CA TRP A 110 -8.82 3.66 5.51
C TRP A 110 -9.24 4.49 4.30
N LEU A 111 -10.25 5.34 4.43
CA LEU A 111 -10.73 6.19 3.33
C LEU A 111 -9.67 7.20 2.87
N ILE A 112 -8.89 7.76 3.80
CA ILE A 112 -7.77 8.63 3.46
C ILE A 112 -6.73 7.87 2.63
N ARG A 113 -6.29 6.69 3.09
CA ARG A 113 -5.36 5.86 2.32
C ARG A 113 -5.91 5.56 0.93
N LYS A 114 -7.12 5.06 0.83
CA LYS A 114 -7.73 4.59 -0.43
C LYS A 114 -7.96 5.70 -1.44
N TYR A 115 -8.51 6.84 -1.02
CA TYR A 115 -9.01 7.86 -1.95
C TYR A 115 -8.08 9.06 -2.12
N PHE A 116 -7.10 9.26 -1.22
CA PHE A 116 -6.22 10.43 -1.26
C PHE A 116 -4.74 10.07 -1.35
N ILE A 117 -4.30 8.94 -0.80
CA ILE A 117 -2.88 8.54 -0.81
C ILE A 117 -2.60 7.55 -1.94
N LEU A 118 -3.35 6.44 -1.99
CA LEU A 118 -3.14 5.33 -2.94
C LEU A 118 -4.02 5.46 -4.20
N ALA A 119 -4.66 6.60 -4.39
CA ALA A 119 -5.43 6.86 -5.60
C ALA A 119 -4.53 6.96 -6.84
N PRO A 120 -5.04 6.65 -8.06
CA PRO A 120 -4.27 6.82 -9.30
C PRO A 120 -3.75 8.25 -9.49
N THR A 121 -4.46 9.24 -8.94
CA THR A 121 -4.01 10.63 -8.87
C THR A 121 -4.08 11.07 -7.41
N PRO A 122 -2.99 10.92 -6.63
CA PRO A 122 -2.99 11.22 -5.20
C PRO A 122 -3.19 12.72 -4.92
N ASP A 123 -3.94 13.03 -3.87
CA ASP A 123 -4.03 14.38 -3.30
C ASP A 123 -3.43 14.39 -1.88
N TYR A 124 -2.11 14.45 -1.82
CA TYR A 124 -1.37 14.48 -0.55
C TYR A 124 -1.67 15.72 0.30
N THR A 125 -2.04 16.84 -0.33
CA THR A 125 -2.45 18.05 0.39
C THR A 125 -3.74 17.82 1.15
N LYS A 126 -4.73 17.23 0.48
CA LYS A 126 -6.01 16.88 1.11
C LYS A 126 -5.84 15.79 2.16
N ALA A 127 -5.06 14.75 1.85
CA ALA A 127 -4.74 13.70 2.81
C ALA A 127 -4.15 14.29 4.11
N LYS A 128 -3.18 15.20 3.99
CA LYS A 128 -2.58 15.88 5.15
C LYS A 128 -3.61 16.64 5.98
N GLN A 129 -4.47 17.43 5.33
CA GLN A 129 -5.52 18.18 6.05
C GLN A 129 -6.45 17.27 6.85
N LEU A 130 -6.84 16.12 6.26
CA LEU A 130 -7.72 15.17 6.91
C LEU A 130 -7.02 14.41 8.05
N ILE A 131 -5.75 14.03 7.88
CA ILE A 131 -4.95 13.40 8.93
C ILE A 131 -4.73 14.37 10.09
N ASP A 132 -4.40 15.63 9.82
CA ASP A 132 -4.21 16.66 10.85
C ASP A 132 -5.50 16.85 11.68
N LEU A 133 -6.67 16.82 11.02
CA LEU A 133 -7.96 16.87 11.70
C LEU A 133 -8.17 15.64 12.60
N MET A 134 -7.85 14.43 12.14
CA MET A 134 -7.94 13.22 12.96
C MET A 134 -6.98 13.26 14.15
N ILE A 135 -5.75 13.74 13.96
CA ILE A 135 -4.76 13.89 15.05
C ILE A 135 -5.22 14.90 16.09
N ALA A 136 -5.85 16.01 15.68
CA ALA A 136 -6.40 17.00 16.60
C ALA A 136 -7.43 16.38 17.57
N GLU A 137 -8.24 15.43 17.10
CA GLU A 137 -9.22 14.70 17.90
C GLU A 137 -8.63 13.50 18.69
N GLN A 138 -7.44 13.01 18.27
CA GLN A 138 -6.77 11.83 18.80
C GLN A 138 -5.26 12.05 18.96
N PRO A 139 -4.78 13.01 19.75
CA PRO A 139 -3.37 13.43 19.75
C PRO A 139 -2.40 12.34 20.24
N LYS A 140 -2.89 11.29 20.89
CA LYS A 140 -2.07 10.17 21.38
C LYS A 140 -2.12 8.93 20.48
N ASN A 141 -2.80 8.99 19.32
CA ASN A 141 -2.92 7.86 18.42
C ASN A 141 -1.63 7.72 17.58
N GLY A 142 -0.75 6.80 17.99
CA GLY A 142 0.52 6.53 17.31
C GLY A 142 0.35 6.07 15.85
N LYS A 143 -0.74 5.33 15.53
CA LYS A 143 -1.04 4.88 14.15
C LYS A 143 -1.26 6.08 13.21
N LEU A 144 -1.93 7.14 13.68
CA LEU A 144 -2.13 8.37 12.89
C LEU A 144 -0.83 9.17 12.73
N VAL A 145 0.01 9.19 13.76
CA VAL A 145 1.34 9.84 13.66
C VAL A 145 2.21 9.12 12.63
N ASN A 146 2.20 7.79 12.61
CA ASN A 146 2.91 7.00 11.62
C ASN A 146 2.37 7.29 10.20
N LEU A 147 1.05 7.29 10.02
CA LEU A 147 0.43 7.63 8.73
C LEU A 147 0.81 9.04 8.26
N GLN A 148 0.93 10.02 9.16
CA GLN A 148 1.39 11.36 8.83
C GLN A 148 2.87 11.37 8.39
N GLN A 149 3.71 10.55 9.03
CA GLN A 149 5.13 10.43 8.65
C GLN A 149 5.31 9.76 7.28
N GLU A 150 4.57 8.68 7.01
CA GLU A 150 4.51 8.06 5.68
C GLU A 150 4.12 9.08 4.61
N LEU A 151 3.07 9.86 4.88
CA LEU A 151 2.61 10.90 3.94
C LEU A 151 3.68 11.96 3.66
N LYS A 152 4.51 12.32 4.65
CA LYS A 152 5.64 13.25 4.42
C LYS A 152 6.63 12.68 3.42
N GLY A 153 6.96 11.38 3.53
CA GLY A 153 7.83 10.69 2.58
C GLY A 153 7.27 10.73 1.16
N LEU A 154 6.00 10.34 1.00
CA LEU A 154 5.32 10.34 -0.30
C LEU A 154 5.18 11.74 -0.90
N SER A 155 4.87 12.75 -0.09
CA SER A 155 4.73 14.14 -0.54
C SER A 155 6.05 14.83 -0.84
N ALA A 156 7.18 14.26 -0.43
CA ALA A 156 8.53 14.81 -0.73
C ALA A 156 8.94 14.58 -2.20
N THR A 157 8.27 13.68 -2.92
CA THR A 157 8.61 13.29 -4.31
C THR A 157 7.49 13.56 -5.32
N PRO A 158 6.86 14.75 -5.36
CA PRO A 158 5.84 15.00 -6.37
C PRO A 158 6.48 15.10 -7.77
N THR A 159 5.70 14.76 -8.78
CA THR A 159 6.12 14.88 -10.18
C THR A 159 6.67 16.26 -10.49
N GLY A 160 7.79 16.32 -11.19
CA GLY A 160 8.48 17.57 -11.58
C GLY A 160 9.39 18.15 -10.51
N LYS A 161 9.57 17.52 -9.36
CA LYS A 161 10.54 17.91 -8.34
C LYS A 161 11.82 17.09 -8.40
N THR A 162 12.86 17.60 -7.81
CA THR A 162 14.15 16.91 -7.69
C THR A 162 14.01 15.67 -6.81
N LEU A 163 14.62 14.56 -7.22
CA LEU A 163 14.73 13.36 -6.40
C LEU A 163 15.37 13.69 -5.05
N PRO A 164 14.79 13.29 -3.92
CA PRO A 164 15.37 13.51 -2.59
C PRO A 164 16.76 12.91 -2.45
N THR A 165 17.57 13.47 -1.58
CA THR A 165 18.87 12.91 -1.24
C THR A 165 18.68 11.59 -0.50
N PHE A 166 19.31 10.54 -1.00
CA PHE A 166 19.35 9.22 -0.35
C PHE A 166 20.74 8.60 -0.46
N THR A 167 21.00 7.65 0.39
CA THR A 167 22.17 6.78 0.33
C THR A 167 21.74 5.36 0.67
N ALA A 168 22.04 4.43 -0.23
CA ALA A 168 21.80 3.00 -0.05
C ALA A 168 23.04 2.21 -0.48
N THR A 169 23.07 0.93 -0.17
CA THR A 169 24.11 -0.01 -0.61
C THR A 169 23.47 -1.06 -1.51
N ASP A 170 24.05 -1.30 -2.68
CA ASP A 170 23.58 -2.36 -3.56
C ASP A 170 24.02 -3.76 -3.06
N ILE A 171 23.49 -4.78 -3.68
CA ILE A 171 23.79 -6.19 -3.33
C ILE A 171 25.27 -6.57 -3.50
N ASN A 172 26.06 -5.76 -4.19
CA ASN A 172 27.50 -5.95 -4.42
C ASN A 172 28.34 -5.10 -3.44
N GLY A 173 27.72 -4.38 -2.51
CA GLY A 173 28.40 -3.52 -1.55
C GLY A 173 28.74 -2.10 -2.08
N ASN A 174 28.29 -1.75 -3.27
CA ASN A 174 28.55 -0.43 -3.83
C ASN A 174 27.53 0.59 -3.31
N LYS A 175 28.02 1.81 -3.06
CA LYS A 175 27.18 2.92 -2.63
C LYS A 175 26.32 3.45 -3.79
N VAL A 176 25.01 3.52 -3.59
CA VAL A 176 24.03 4.11 -4.51
C VAL A 176 23.46 5.38 -3.88
N THR A 177 23.56 6.51 -4.59
CA THR A 177 23.11 7.81 -4.09
C THR A 177 22.32 8.55 -5.16
N GLN A 178 21.56 9.57 -4.76
CA GLN A 178 20.94 10.51 -5.70
C GLN A 178 21.93 11.02 -6.75
N ALA A 179 23.14 11.40 -6.34
CA ALA A 179 24.17 11.90 -7.27
C ALA A 179 24.65 10.83 -8.26
N SER A 180 24.69 9.55 -7.86
CA SER A 180 25.02 8.45 -8.77
C SER A 180 23.92 8.20 -9.80
N VAL A 181 22.67 8.39 -9.43
CA VAL A 181 21.50 8.31 -10.32
C VAL A 181 21.51 9.43 -11.34
N ALA A 182 21.79 10.65 -10.88
CA ALA A 182 21.76 11.87 -11.70
C ALA A 182 22.92 11.99 -12.72
N LYS A 183 23.85 11.02 -12.77
CA LYS A 183 24.95 11.00 -13.75
C LYS A 183 24.48 10.79 -15.18
N SER A 184 23.34 10.13 -15.40
CA SER A 184 22.76 9.91 -16.71
C SER A 184 21.63 10.91 -16.98
N PRO A 185 21.44 11.33 -18.25
CA PRO A 185 20.32 12.20 -18.63
C PRO A 185 18.94 11.64 -18.29
N MET A 186 18.81 10.32 -18.23
CA MET A 186 17.60 9.62 -17.81
C MET A 186 17.93 8.62 -16.71
N ALA A 187 17.03 8.46 -15.76
CA ALA A 187 17.14 7.44 -14.73
C ALA A 187 15.78 6.77 -14.49
N VAL A 188 15.82 5.47 -14.22
CA VAL A 188 14.66 4.68 -13.78
C VAL A 188 15.04 4.03 -12.46
N ILE A 189 14.26 4.31 -11.42
CA ILE A 189 14.25 3.57 -10.16
C ILE A 189 12.95 2.80 -10.14
N PHE A 190 13.01 1.47 -9.96
CA PHE A 190 11.81 0.64 -9.98
C PHE A 190 11.82 -0.38 -8.85
N LEU A 191 10.64 -0.64 -8.32
CA LEU A 191 10.39 -1.63 -7.30
C LEU A 191 10.05 -2.98 -7.95
N TRP A 192 10.58 -4.10 -7.43
CA TRP A 192 10.35 -5.40 -8.01
C TRP A 192 10.49 -6.53 -6.98
N ALA A 193 9.89 -7.70 -7.32
CA ALA A 193 10.05 -8.93 -6.56
C ALA A 193 10.21 -10.12 -7.51
N SER A 194 10.97 -11.14 -7.10
CA SER A 194 11.21 -12.34 -7.91
C SER A 194 9.96 -13.20 -8.12
N TRP A 195 9.03 -13.14 -7.18
CA TRP A 195 7.75 -13.85 -7.19
C TRP A 195 6.65 -13.12 -7.96
N ASN A 196 6.89 -11.89 -8.43
CA ASN A 196 5.90 -11.11 -9.18
C ASN A 196 6.18 -11.18 -10.69
N TYR A 197 5.22 -11.68 -11.45
CA TYR A 197 5.35 -11.83 -12.91
C TYR A 197 5.53 -10.50 -13.63
N GLU A 198 4.82 -9.46 -13.24
CA GLU A 198 4.91 -8.13 -13.85
C GLU A 198 6.31 -7.51 -13.65
N SER A 199 6.98 -7.83 -12.55
CA SER A 199 8.36 -7.44 -12.29
C SER A 199 9.32 -8.03 -13.33
N THR A 200 9.13 -9.29 -13.72
CA THR A 200 9.96 -9.96 -14.75
C THR A 200 9.76 -9.32 -16.12
N ASP A 201 8.51 -9.01 -16.48
CA ASP A 201 8.21 -8.31 -17.73
C ASP A 201 8.82 -6.90 -17.75
N MET A 202 8.66 -6.14 -16.68
CA MET A 202 9.26 -4.81 -16.52
C MET A 202 10.79 -4.87 -16.65
N GLN A 203 11.47 -5.82 -16.01
CA GLN A 203 12.92 -6.02 -16.14
C GLN A 203 13.32 -6.30 -17.58
N THR A 204 12.55 -7.10 -18.29
CA THR A 204 12.80 -7.40 -19.72
C THR A 204 12.69 -6.14 -20.57
N GLN A 205 11.68 -5.32 -20.36
CA GLN A 205 11.51 -4.05 -21.06
C GLN A 205 12.63 -3.07 -20.73
N LEU A 206 13.03 -2.96 -19.46
CA LEU A 206 14.14 -2.11 -19.02
C LEU A 206 15.49 -2.56 -19.62
N LYS A 207 15.74 -3.86 -19.78
CA LYS A 207 16.94 -4.38 -20.48
C LYS A 207 16.98 -3.90 -21.93
N ARG A 208 15.88 -4.01 -22.66
CA ARG A 208 15.78 -3.53 -24.05
C ARG A 208 16.01 -2.02 -24.12
N LEU A 209 15.40 -1.27 -23.22
CA LEU A 209 15.56 0.17 -23.13
C LEU A 209 17.03 0.55 -22.80
N LYS A 210 17.64 -0.10 -21.81
CA LYS A 210 19.04 0.12 -21.44
C LYS A 210 19.99 -0.21 -22.60
N ALA A 211 19.76 -1.29 -23.32
CA ALA A 211 20.54 -1.64 -24.50
C ALA A 211 20.46 -0.57 -25.60
N SER A 212 19.28 0.03 -25.82
CA SER A 212 19.09 1.08 -26.81
C SER A 212 19.65 2.45 -26.40
N LYS A 213 19.62 2.78 -25.12
CA LYS A 213 20.03 4.10 -24.59
C LYS A 213 21.48 4.14 -24.07
N GLY A 214 22.08 2.99 -23.80
CA GLY A 214 23.46 2.89 -23.31
C GLY A 214 23.68 3.70 -22.02
N ASN A 215 24.70 4.52 -22.01
CA ASN A 215 25.06 5.36 -20.87
C ASN A 215 24.11 6.54 -20.61
N ASN A 216 23.18 6.82 -21.53
CA ASN A 216 22.17 7.86 -21.35
C ASN A 216 21.03 7.45 -20.40
N LEU A 217 20.98 6.18 -20.00
CA LEU A 217 19.99 5.66 -19.06
C LEU A 217 20.70 5.03 -17.85
N SER A 218 20.38 5.47 -16.65
CA SER A 218 20.68 4.77 -15.40
C SER A 218 19.46 3.95 -14.98
N VAL A 219 19.68 2.70 -14.54
CA VAL A 219 18.61 1.84 -14.01
C VAL A 219 19.05 1.37 -12.62
N ILE A 220 18.15 1.48 -11.65
CA ILE A 220 18.34 0.97 -10.27
C ILE A 220 17.11 0.16 -9.90
N GLY A 221 17.32 -1.07 -9.47
CA GLY A 221 16.26 -1.91 -8.91
C GLY A 221 16.23 -1.82 -7.39
N ILE A 222 15.03 -1.74 -6.81
CA ILE A 222 14.80 -1.97 -5.39
C ILE A 222 14.02 -3.27 -5.28
N CYS A 223 14.65 -4.30 -4.72
CA CYS A 223 14.05 -5.61 -4.57
C CYS A 223 13.44 -5.76 -3.18
N ILE A 224 12.17 -6.14 -3.12
CA ILE A 224 11.45 -6.37 -1.88
C ILE A 224 11.39 -7.86 -1.48
N ASP A 225 12.22 -8.73 -2.07
CA ASP A 225 12.28 -10.12 -1.66
C ASP A 225 12.88 -10.26 -0.26
N PRO A 226 12.29 -11.07 0.63
CA PRO A 226 12.90 -11.40 1.92
C PRO A 226 14.12 -12.29 1.78
N SER A 227 14.18 -13.07 0.69
CA SER A 227 15.25 -14.03 0.40
C SER A 227 16.28 -13.46 -0.58
N LYS A 228 17.48 -13.15 -0.07
CA LYS A 228 18.60 -12.72 -0.93
C LYS A 228 19.01 -13.77 -1.96
N SER A 229 18.85 -15.06 -1.66
CA SER A 229 19.20 -16.15 -2.59
C SER A 229 18.25 -16.20 -3.78
N GLU A 230 16.95 -16.06 -3.57
CA GLU A 230 15.93 -16.04 -4.64
C GLU A 230 16.10 -14.82 -5.53
N MET A 231 16.28 -13.65 -4.95
CA MET A 231 16.60 -12.43 -5.67
C MET A 231 17.85 -12.62 -6.56
N GLN A 232 18.96 -13.13 -6.00
CA GLN A 232 20.21 -13.34 -6.76
C GLN A 232 20.04 -14.36 -7.88
N GLN A 233 19.24 -15.40 -7.66
CA GLN A 233 18.92 -16.38 -8.69
C GLN A 233 18.14 -15.73 -9.83
N SER A 234 17.14 -14.92 -9.53
CA SER A 234 16.36 -14.18 -10.52
C SER A 234 17.24 -13.22 -11.33
N LEU A 235 18.10 -12.42 -10.68
CA LEU A 235 19.02 -11.50 -11.36
C LEU A 235 19.97 -12.23 -12.31
N ARG A 236 20.52 -13.40 -11.90
CA ARG A 236 21.39 -14.23 -12.75
C ARG A 236 20.62 -14.82 -13.93
N ARG A 237 19.46 -15.43 -13.68
CA ARG A 237 18.60 -16.01 -14.72
C ARG A 237 18.28 -14.98 -15.81
N ASP A 238 17.93 -13.78 -15.39
CA ASP A 238 17.48 -12.73 -16.29
C ASP A 238 18.64 -11.83 -16.79
N SER A 239 19.91 -12.17 -16.41
CA SER A 239 21.12 -11.43 -16.77
C SER A 239 21.00 -9.93 -16.46
N ILE A 240 20.57 -9.59 -15.26
CA ILE A 240 20.44 -8.23 -14.78
C ILE A 240 21.79 -7.80 -14.15
N SER A 241 22.31 -6.64 -14.56
CA SER A 241 23.62 -6.12 -14.15
C SER A 241 23.58 -4.71 -13.55
N TRP A 242 22.42 -4.06 -13.51
CA TRP A 242 22.31 -2.76 -12.86
C TRP A 242 22.31 -2.86 -11.33
N PRO A 243 22.66 -1.78 -10.62
CA PRO A 243 22.61 -1.75 -9.15
C PRO A 243 21.24 -2.17 -8.63
N THR A 244 21.23 -3.10 -7.67
CA THR A 244 20.02 -3.58 -7.03
C THR A 244 20.17 -3.42 -5.53
N ILE A 245 19.22 -2.74 -4.89
CA ILE A 245 19.13 -2.54 -3.45
C ILE A 245 18.19 -3.60 -2.90
N ASN A 246 18.56 -4.23 -1.79
CA ASN A 246 17.72 -5.14 -1.02
C ASN A 246 18.24 -5.21 0.41
N ASP A 247 17.42 -4.93 1.38
CA ASP A 247 17.72 -5.03 2.81
C ASP A 247 17.05 -6.24 3.48
N GLY A 248 16.14 -6.92 2.77
CA GLY A 248 15.38 -8.06 3.28
C GLY A 248 14.17 -7.69 4.13
N MET A 249 13.83 -6.39 4.19
CA MET A 249 12.73 -5.88 5.02
C MET A 249 11.39 -5.88 4.28
N MET A 250 11.34 -6.41 3.05
CA MET A 250 10.13 -6.45 2.21
C MET A 250 9.55 -5.04 1.97
N PHE A 251 8.34 -4.79 2.47
CA PHE A 251 7.65 -3.51 2.28
C PHE A 251 8.12 -2.40 3.23
N ASP A 252 8.99 -2.72 4.17
CA ASP A 252 9.60 -1.75 5.11
C ASP A 252 10.97 -1.24 4.63
N THR A 253 11.34 -1.59 3.38
CA THR A 253 12.61 -1.21 2.71
C THR A 253 12.70 0.29 2.44
#